data_b0c99f7693da78a6ee9d9cb6f02fe48f
#
_entry.id   b0c99f7693da78a6ee9d9cb6f02fe48f
#
_cell.length_a   1.000
_cell.length_b   1.000
_cell.length_c   1.000
_cell.angle_alpha   90.00
_cell.angle_beta   90.00
_cell.angle_gamma   90.00
#
_symmetry.space_group_name_H-M   'P 1'
#
loop_
_entity.id
_entity.type
_entity.pdbx_description
1 polymer ?
#
loop_
_entity_poly.entity_id
_entity_poly.type
_entity_poly.pdbx_seq_one_letter_code
_entity_poly.pdbx_strand_id
1 'polypeptide(L)'
;MIDLLVSILSNPSIIIALIAGLGLIALRKSTSDIIKGTLKTLFGFLILQQGAGIIVNSLIPFSTMFTEAFGLTGIVAEDNAIAAAVQVVLGKETAFILIFSFLINVLIARLTKYKYIFLTGHMMFSFAATMAIVLSQMGLSSIMTIVLGSIIQGISMVLFPAISQPSVRKVIGNDNVAFGFWGSSWISLSGWVGGLFGNKEQSSEDVKVPKSLDFLKDMSILMGIIMIIVYVVTAGFVDTDTMNEISGGINKYQFAIFEALGFVVGILILLMGVRMFLAEIVPAFKGIGEKIVPGAKPALDVPIFYSYAPVAVTIGFLAALIGGLIVTFMSSLLPVAVLPSVIGLFFMGGAAGVFGNARGGLRGAIIAGFFLGLTFSLLVALAYPLIGLSEYGISGLWFASPDAIIVVIIIKLIGLLFGVPL
;
A
#
# COMPACT_ATOMS: atom_id res chain seq x y z
N MET A 1 15.43 -16.03 32.70
CA MET A 1 16.38 -16.02 31.55
C MET A 1 15.75 -16.66 30.32
N ILE A 2 15.12 -17.83 30.41
CA ILE A 2 14.38 -18.46 29.30
C ILE A 2 13.23 -17.57 28.84
N ASP A 3 12.42 -17.04 29.77
CA ASP A 3 11.28 -16.16 29.46
C ASP A 3 11.73 -14.86 28.75
N LEU A 4 12.87 -14.28 29.15
CA LEU A 4 13.46 -13.13 28.49
C LEU A 4 13.90 -13.47 27.05
N LEU A 5 14.53 -14.61 26.84
CA LEU A 5 14.93 -15.07 25.51
C LEU A 5 13.70 -15.33 24.64
N VAL A 6 12.67 -15.96 25.17
CA VAL A 6 11.39 -16.20 24.46
C VAL A 6 10.74 -14.86 24.10
N SER A 7 10.65 -13.91 25.03
CA SER A 7 10.09 -12.59 24.80
C SER A 7 10.85 -11.81 23.69
N ILE A 8 12.19 -11.84 23.73
CA ILE A 8 13.03 -11.21 22.70
C ILE A 8 12.82 -11.90 21.35
N LEU A 9 12.91 -13.21 21.29
CA LEU A 9 12.78 -13.98 20.05
C LEU A 9 11.35 -14.01 19.49
N SER A 10 10.35 -13.68 20.31
CA SER A 10 8.97 -13.53 19.84
C SER A 10 8.66 -12.13 19.29
N ASN A 11 9.59 -11.17 19.42
CA ASN A 11 9.38 -9.82 18.90
C ASN A 11 9.44 -9.82 17.36
N PRO A 12 8.40 -9.34 16.67
CA PRO A 12 8.33 -9.35 15.19
C PRO A 12 9.53 -8.68 14.53
N SER A 13 10.02 -7.59 15.10
CA SER A 13 11.18 -6.85 14.57
C SER A 13 12.44 -7.70 14.56
N ILE A 14 12.62 -8.50 15.61
CA ILE A 14 13.78 -9.40 15.76
C ILE A 14 13.63 -10.61 14.84
N ILE A 15 12.43 -11.20 14.74
CA ILE A 15 12.17 -12.30 13.83
C ILE A 15 12.53 -11.91 12.40
N ILE A 16 12.05 -10.76 11.93
CA ILE A 16 12.32 -10.28 10.57
C ILE A 16 13.82 -10.01 10.37
N ALA A 17 14.49 -9.41 11.35
CA ALA A 17 15.93 -9.17 11.28
C ALA A 17 16.73 -10.49 11.21
N LEU A 18 16.38 -11.50 12.01
CA LEU A 18 17.01 -12.81 11.96
C LEU A 18 16.81 -13.50 10.61
N ILE A 19 15.63 -13.37 10.03
CA ILE A 19 15.32 -13.90 8.69
C ILE A 19 16.17 -13.23 7.62
N ALA A 20 16.32 -11.91 7.67
CA ALA A 20 17.22 -11.19 6.76
C ALA A 20 18.67 -11.70 6.93
N GLY A 21 19.13 -11.88 8.17
CA GLY A 21 20.44 -12.46 8.48
C GLY A 21 20.63 -13.86 7.89
N LEU A 22 19.65 -14.75 8.07
CA LEU A 22 19.67 -16.10 7.48
C LEU A 22 19.69 -16.06 5.94
N GLY A 23 18.93 -15.15 5.34
CA GLY A 23 18.98 -14.92 3.88
C GLY A 23 20.37 -14.49 3.38
N LEU A 24 21.03 -13.57 4.11
CA LEU A 24 22.38 -13.13 3.79
C LEU A 24 23.43 -14.26 3.96
N ILE A 25 23.27 -15.10 4.97
CA ILE A 25 24.09 -16.31 5.16
C ILE A 25 23.92 -17.27 3.96
N ALA A 26 22.67 -17.53 3.56
CA ALA A 26 22.38 -18.40 2.41
C ALA A 26 22.98 -17.87 1.09
N LEU A 27 23.10 -16.54 0.97
CA LEU A 27 23.78 -15.88 -0.16
C LEU A 27 25.31 -15.86 -0.02
N ARG A 28 25.87 -16.44 1.05
CA ARG A 28 27.32 -16.46 1.34
C ARG A 28 27.94 -15.06 1.40
N LYS A 29 27.24 -14.10 1.98
CA LYS A 29 27.75 -12.75 2.23
C LYS A 29 28.84 -12.76 3.30
N SER A 30 29.68 -11.72 3.35
CA SER A 30 30.68 -11.57 4.40
C SER A 30 30.03 -11.45 5.79
N THR A 31 30.74 -11.85 6.84
CA THR A 31 30.27 -11.70 8.24
C THR A 31 29.88 -10.25 8.54
N SER A 32 30.67 -9.28 8.05
CA SER A 32 30.40 -7.84 8.19
C SER A 32 29.06 -7.46 7.53
N ASP A 33 28.78 -7.96 6.32
CA ASP A 33 27.55 -7.67 5.59
C ASP A 33 26.33 -8.32 6.28
N ILE A 34 26.50 -9.54 6.80
CA ILE A 34 25.47 -10.23 7.56
C ILE A 34 25.05 -9.43 8.80
N ILE A 35 26.05 -9.00 9.61
CA ILE A 35 25.77 -8.22 10.82
C ILE A 35 25.11 -6.88 10.45
N LYS A 36 25.68 -6.15 9.48
CA LYS A 36 25.14 -4.86 9.02
C LYS A 36 23.71 -5.01 8.49
N GLY A 37 23.45 -5.98 7.62
CA GLY A 37 22.15 -6.18 7.03
C GLY A 37 21.09 -6.59 8.06
N THR A 38 21.44 -7.48 8.99
CA THR A 38 20.56 -7.87 10.09
C THR A 38 20.19 -6.67 10.97
N LEU A 39 21.17 -5.86 11.39
CA LEU A 39 20.91 -4.67 12.22
C LEU A 39 20.17 -3.58 11.46
N LYS A 40 20.48 -3.32 10.20
CA LYS A 40 19.75 -2.36 9.37
C LYS A 40 18.30 -2.78 9.17
N THR A 41 18.03 -4.08 8.99
CA THR A 41 16.68 -4.61 8.93
C THR A 41 15.93 -4.35 10.22
N LEU A 42 16.56 -4.62 11.39
CA LEU A 42 15.97 -4.35 12.70
C LEU A 42 15.66 -2.86 12.88
N PHE A 43 16.64 -1.98 12.64
CA PHE A 43 16.46 -0.53 12.79
C PHE A 43 15.41 0.01 11.83
N GLY A 44 15.40 -0.44 10.57
CA GLY A 44 14.42 -0.05 9.60
C GLY A 44 13.00 -0.43 10.04
N PHE A 45 12.85 -1.62 10.63
CA PHE A 45 11.56 -2.08 11.14
C PHE A 45 11.10 -1.27 12.38
N LEU A 46 12.01 -0.96 13.31
CA LEU A 46 11.69 -0.11 14.46
C LEU A 46 11.31 1.31 14.04
N ILE A 47 12.01 1.89 13.06
CA ILE A 47 11.67 3.21 12.49
C ILE A 47 10.28 3.17 11.83
N LEU A 48 9.98 2.11 11.07
CA LEU A 48 8.65 1.90 10.47
C LEU A 48 7.55 1.91 11.54
N GLN A 49 7.73 1.19 12.65
CA GLN A 49 6.75 1.16 13.74
C GLN A 49 6.57 2.54 14.39
N GLN A 50 7.63 3.31 14.58
CA GLN A 50 7.54 4.68 15.11
C GLN A 50 6.75 5.59 14.16
N GLY A 51 7.02 5.52 12.85
CA GLY A 51 6.26 6.26 11.84
C GLY A 51 4.77 5.92 11.88
N ALA A 52 4.42 4.64 11.96
CA ALA A 52 3.03 4.20 12.10
C ALA A 52 2.36 4.74 13.38
N GLY A 53 3.07 4.74 14.50
CA GLY A 53 2.56 5.33 15.75
C GLY A 53 2.25 6.82 15.62
N ILE A 54 3.11 7.58 14.96
CA ILE A 54 2.87 9.02 14.71
C ILE A 54 1.63 9.22 13.83
N ILE A 55 1.47 8.41 12.77
CA ILE A 55 0.28 8.46 11.90
C ILE A 55 -0.99 8.22 12.69
N VAL A 56 -1.03 7.13 13.47
CA VAL A 56 -2.20 6.77 14.28
C VAL A 56 -2.54 7.90 15.27
N ASN A 57 -1.53 8.44 15.97
CA ASN A 57 -1.72 9.52 16.93
C ASN A 57 -2.29 10.79 16.30
N SER A 58 -1.90 11.12 15.07
CA SER A 58 -2.48 12.26 14.33
C SER A 58 -3.87 11.95 13.75
N LEU A 59 -4.17 10.70 13.42
CA LEU A 59 -5.47 10.31 12.88
C LEU A 59 -6.57 10.19 13.94
N ILE A 60 -6.24 9.89 15.20
CA ILE A 60 -7.24 9.79 16.28
C ILE A 60 -8.00 11.11 16.44
N PRO A 61 -7.34 12.27 16.71
CA PRO A 61 -8.05 13.53 16.83
C PRO A 61 -8.75 13.93 15.52
N PHE A 62 -8.16 13.63 14.37
CA PHE A 62 -8.81 13.89 13.08
C PHE A 62 -10.12 13.10 12.92
N SER A 63 -10.12 11.81 13.26
CA SER A 63 -11.32 10.97 13.18
C SER A 63 -12.43 11.51 14.09
N THR A 64 -12.07 11.98 15.29
CA THR A 64 -13.03 12.62 16.21
C THR A 64 -13.59 13.90 15.60
N MET A 65 -12.71 14.81 15.14
CA MET A 65 -13.14 16.05 14.46
C MET A 65 -14.05 15.76 13.25
N PHE A 66 -13.72 14.74 12.46
CA PHE A 66 -14.48 14.40 11.25
C PHE A 66 -15.87 13.85 11.61
N THR A 67 -15.95 13.01 12.63
CA THR A 67 -17.22 12.45 13.12
C THR A 67 -18.13 13.56 13.69
N GLU A 68 -17.58 14.47 14.48
CA GLU A 68 -18.33 15.61 15.03
C GLU A 68 -18.80 16.59 13.94
N ALA A 69 -17.92 16.86 12.95
CA ALA A 69 -18.24 17.79 11.88
C ALA A 69 -19.30 17.27 10.90
N PHE A 70 -19.27 15.97 10.59
CA PHE A 70 -20.05 15.39 9.47
C PHE A 70 -20.96 14.23 9.86
N GLY A 71 -20.89 13.72 11.09
CA GLY A 71 -21.62 12.53 11.55
C GLY A 71 -21.19 11.23 10.86
N LEU A 72 -19.97 11.18 10.33
CA LEU A 72 -19.44 10.06 9.54
C LEU A 72 -18.09 9.60 10.09
N THR A 73 -17.82 8.29 10.02
CA THR A 73 -16.49 7.76 10.31
C THR A 73 -15.58 7.99 9.10
N GLY A 74 -14.47 8.72 9.30
CA GLY A 74 -13.45 8.95 8.27
C GLY A 74 -12.30 7.94 8.35
N ILE A 75 -11.88 7.43 7.21
CA ILE A 75 -10.70 6.54 7.09
C ILE A 75 -9.73 7.01 6.02
N VAL A 76 -8.44 6.73 6.23
CA VAL A 76 -7.39 6.87 5.22
C VAL A 76 -6.92 5.49 4.80
N ALA A 77 -6.94 5.20 3.51
CA ALA A 77 -6.42 3.95 2.98
C ALA A 77 -4.90 4.05 2.78
N GLU A 78 -4.11 3.32 3.61
CA GLU A 78 -2.64 3.32 3.54
C GLU A 78 -2.08 1.98 4.01
N ASP A 79 -1.57 1.17 3.07
CA ASP A 79 -1.15 -0.21 3.31
C ASP A 79 0.02 -0.36 4.27
N ASN A 80 1.00 0.53 4.21
CA ASN A 80 2.19 0.41 5.07
C ASN A 80 1.86 0.75 6.53
N ALA A 81 0.98 1.72 6.75
CA ALA A 81 0.51 2.08 8.09
C ALA A 81 -0.32 0.94 8.69
N ILE A 82 -1.24 0.35 7.91
CA ILE A 82 -1.98 -0.84 8.33
C ILE A 82 -1.06 -2.01 8.62
N ALA A 83 -0.12 -2.31 7.72
CA ALA A 83 0.80 -3.42 7.92
C ALA A 83 1.64 -3.24 9.20
N ALA A 84 2.09 -2.02 9.49
CA ALA A 84 2.81 -1.71 10.71
C ALA A 84 1.93 -1.84 11.97
N ALA A 85 0.66 -1.41 11.91
CA ALA A 85 -0.29 -1.57 13.01
C ALA A 85 -0.61 -3.06 13.27
N VAL A 86 -0.86 -3.84 12.22
CA VAL A 86 -1.10 -5.30 12.31
C VAL A 86 0.09 -6.05 12.90
N GLN A 87 1.32 -5.58 12.64
CA GLN A 87 2.53 -6.18 13.22
C GLN A 87 2.54 -6.18 14.76
N VAL A 88 1.88 -5.24 15.40
CA VAL A 88 1.83 -5.18 16.87
C VAL A 88 1.05 -6.38 17.43
N VAL A 89 0.03 -6.84 16.71
CA VAL A 89 -0.90 -7.90 17.18
C VAL A 89 -0.64 -9.25 16.52
N LEU A 90 -0.26 -9.28 15.22
CA LEU A 90 -0.10 -10.48 14.39
C LEU A 90 1.26 -10.53 13.68
N GLY A 91 2.30 -10.00 14.33
CA GLY A 91 3.62 -9.88 13.74
C GLY A 91 4.28 -11.20 13.40
N LYS A 92 4.06 -12.24 14.21
CA LYS A 92 4.55 -13.59 13.96
C LYS A 92 3.94 -14.17 12.69
N GLU A 93 2.62 -14.12 12.58
CA GLU A 93 1.87 -14.62 11.43
C GLU A 93 2.31 -13.89 10.15
N THR A 94 2.37 -12.56 10.20
CA THR A 94 2.79 -11.72 9.08
C THR A 94 4.21 -12.08 8.62
N ALA A 95 5.17 -12.25 9.55
CA ALA A 95 6.55 -12.58 9.21
C ALA A 95 6.68 -13.93 8.52
N PHE A 96 5.99 -14.96 9.03
CA PHE A 96 6.02 -16.29 8.41
C PHE A 96 5.28 -16.32 7.07
N ILE A 97 4.13 -15.64 6.93
CA ILE A 97 3.43 -15.51 5.66
C ILE A 97 4.34 -14.85 4.62
N LEU A 98 5.02 -13.75 4.97
CA LEU A 98 5.94 -13.05 4.07
C LEU A 98 7.00 -13.99 3.46
N ILE A 99 7.59 -14.87 4.29
CA ILE A 99 8.66 -15.76 3.85
C ILE A 99 8.12 -16.92 3.03
N PHE A 100 7.14 -17.63 3.58
CA PHE A 100 6.64 -18.83 2.91
C PHE A 100 5.91 -18.49 1.62
N SER A 101 5.22 -17.33 1.55
CA SER A 101 4.63 -16.87 0.30
C SER A 101 5.68 -16.62 -0.79
N PHE A 102 6.84 -16.06 -0.43
CA PHE A 102 7.93 -15.89 -1.38
C PHE A 102 8.47 -17.25 -1.86
N LEU A 103 8.65 -18.22 -0.96
CA LEU A 103 9.08 -19.57 -1.35
C LEU A 103 8.06 -20.24 -2.28
N ILE A 104 6.76 -20.07 -2.00
CA ILE A 104 5.67 -20.58 -2.86
C ILE A 104 5.70 -19.85 -4.22
N ASN A 105 5.90 -18.53 -4.24
CA ASN A 105 6.05 -17.77 -5.49
C ASN A 105 7.20 -18.32 -6.35
N VAL A 106 8.38 -18.56 -5.75
CA VAL A 106 9.54 -19.16 -6.43
C VAL A 106 9.21 -20.57 -6.93
N LEU A 107 8.53 -21.36 -6.11
CA LEU A 107 8.12 -22.72 -6.50
C LEU A 107 7.17 -22.72 -7.70
N ILE A 108 6.12 -21.88 -7.66
CA ILE A 108 5.17 -21.74 -8.77
C ILE A 108 5.90 -21.25 -10.03
N ALA A 109 6.75 -20.22 -9.90
CA ALA A 109 7.53 -19.69 -11.00
C ALA A 109 8.49 -20.76 -11.59
N ARG A 110 9.04 -21.65 -10.76
CA ARG A 110 9.90 -22.75 -11.21
C ARG A 110 9.13 -23.82 -11.98
N LEU A 111 7.96 -24.22 -11.49
CA LEU A 111 7.18 -25.35 -12.00
C LEU A 111 6.24 -24.99 -13.14
N THR A 112 5.94 -23.71 -13.36
CA THR A 112 4.97 -23.27 -14.37
C THR A 112 5.64 -22.44 -15.48
N LYS A 113 4.86 -22.07 -16.51
CA LYS A 113 5.26 -21.12 -17.55
C LYS A 113 5.31 -19.65 -17.05
N TYR A 114 4.72 -19.36 -15.89
CA TYR A 114 4.63 -18.03 -15.31
C TYR A 114 5.88 -17.75 -14.47
N LYS A 115 6.92 -17.20 -15.08
CA LYS A 115 8.25 -17.01 -14.48
C LYS A 115 8.39 -15.72 -13.66
N TYR A 116 7.30 -15.25 -13.03
CA TYR A 116 7.28 -14.00 -12.28
C TYR A 116 7.80 -14.18 -10.86
N ILE A 117 8.82 -13.40 -10.50
CA ILE A 117 9.35 -13.33 -9.14
C ILE A 117 8.99 -11.95 -8.57
N PHE A 118 8.12 -11.93 -7.59
CA PHE A 118 7.64 -10.70 -6.95
C PHE A 118 8.73 -10.13 -6.05
N LEU A 119 9.16 -8.88 -6.30
CA LEU A 119 10.30 -8.27 -5.60
C LEU A 119 9.96 -6.96 -4.89
N THR A 120 8.70 -6.53 -4.90
CA THR A 120 8.25 -5.33 -4.20
C THR A 120 7.99 -5.67 -2.73
N GLY A 121 9.03 -5.56 -1.91
CA GLY A 121 9.03 -6.07 -0.54
C GLY A 121 7.96 -5.45 0.36
N HIS A 122 7.73 -4.11 0.29
CA HIS A 122 6.68 -3.46 1.10
C HIS A 122 5.28 -3.96 0.70
N MET A 123 5.04 -4.25 -0.56
CA MET A 123 3.80 -4.86 -1.03
C MET A 123 3.66 -6.30 -0.52
N MET A 124 4.74 -7.08 -0.52
CA MET A 124 4.71 -8.42 0.08
C MET A 124 4.40 -8.37 1.56
N PHE A 125 4.96 -7.40 2.27
CA PHE A 125 4.76 -7.21 3.70
C PHE A 125 3.32 -6.77 4.01
N SER A 126 2.77 -5.78 3.30
CA SER A 126 1.41 -5.30 3.50
C SER A 126 0.37 -6.39 3.21
N PHE A 127 0.56 -7.19 2.16
CA PHE A 127 -0.36 -8.28 1.86
C PHE A 127 -0.27 -9.42 2.88
N ALA A 128 0.94 -9.71 3.41
CA ALA A 128 1.10 -10.67 4.49
C ALA A 128 0.33 -10.24 5.75
N ALA A 129 0.38 -8.95 6.11
CA ALA A 129 -0.39 -8.39 7.19
C ALA A 129 -1.91 -8.46 6.92
N THR A 130 -2.33 -8.18 5.68
CA THR A 130 -3.73 -8.35 5.26
C THR A 130 -4.21 -9.79 5.43
N MET A 131 -3.43 -10.77 4.98
CA MET A 131 -3.79 -12.18 5.16
C MET A 131 -3.80 -12.59 6.62
N ALA A 132 -2.83 -12.13 7.42
CA ALA A 132 -2.77 -12.43 8.84
C ALA A 132 -4.04 -11.97 9.57
N ILE A 133 -4.48 -10.71 9.35
CA ILE A 133 -5.64 -10.18 10.07
C ILE A 133 -6.96 -10.78 9.56
N VAL A 134 -7.14 -10.90 8.24
CA VAL A 134 -8.39 -11.43 7.66
C VAL A 134 -8.63 -12.88 8.06
N LEU A 135 -7.60 -13.74 7.95
CA LEU A 135 -7.74 -15.15 8.29
C LEU A 135 -7.88 -15.37 9.81
N SER A 136 -7.24 -14.54 10.63
CA SER A 136 -7.43 -14.57 12.09
C SER A 136 -8.86 -14.17 12.48
N GLN A 137 -9.45 -13.14 11.85
CA GLN A 137 -10.85 -12.74 12.05
C GLN A 137 -11.84 -13.83 11.64
N MET A 138 -11.49 -14.67 10.68
CA MET A 138 -12.29 -15.84 10.31
C MET A 138 -12.18 -16.99 11.32
N GLY A 139 -11.52 -16.80 12.46
CA GLY A 139 -11.38 -17.80 13.53
C GLY A 139 -10.35 -18.89 13.26
N LEU A 140 -9.47 -18.71 12.28
CA LEU A 140 -8.43 -19.69 11.99
C LEU A 140 -7.31 -19.65 13.04
N SER A 141 -6.78 -20.81 13.38
CA SER A 141 -5.61 -20.90 14.27
C SER A 141 -4.38 -20.23 13.62
N SER A 142 -3.40 -19.79 14.45
CA SER A 142 -2.15 -19.18 13.97
C SER A 142 -1.46 -20.00 12.88
N ILE A 143 -1.42 -21.34 13.04
CA ILE A 143 -0.80 -22.24 12.04
C ILE A 143 -1.59 -22.20 10.71
N MET A 144 -2.92 -22.32 10.76
CA MET A 144 -3.76 -22.28 9.57
C MET A 144 -3.71 -20.92 8.87
N THR A 145 -3.67 -19.83 9.63
CA THR A 145 -3.47 -18.46 9.13
C THR A 145 -2.15 -18.35 8.36
N ILE A 146 -1.05 -18.86 8.92
CA ILE A 146 0.26 -18.86 8.25
C ILE A 146 0.21 -19.71 6.97
N VAL A 147 -0.31 -20.92 7.02
CA VAL A 147 -0.33 -21.84 5.87
C VAL A 147 -1.19 -21.28 4.73
N LEU A 148 -2.45 -20.95 5.02
CA LEU A 148 -3.38 -20.45 4.00
C LEU A 148 -2.95 -19.07 3.49
N GLY A 149 -2.55 -18.16 4.38
CA GLY A 149 -2.05 -16.85 4.00
C GLY A 149 -0.84 -16.93 3.08
N SER A 150 0.09 -17.85 3.37
CA SER A 150 1.27 -18.08 2.51
C SER A 150 0.91 -18.61 1.13
N ILE A 151 -0.03 -19.56 1.05
CA ILE A 151 -0.49 -20.12 -0.23
C ILE A 151 -1.20 -19.05 -1.05
N ILE A 152 -2.15 -18.33 -0.45
CA ILE A 152 -2.94 -17.30 -1.14
C ILE A 152 -2.03 -16.20 -1.65
N GLN A 153 -1.14 -15.67 -0.81
CA GLN A 153 -0.21 -14.63 -1.22
C GLN A 153 0.77 -15.14 -2.28
N GLY A 154 1.34 -16.33 -2.12
CA GLY A 154 2.29 -16.91 -3.08
C GLY A 154 1.68 -17.10 -4.47
N ILE A 155 0.42 -17.54 -4.56
CA ILE A 155 -0.35 -17.63 -5.81
C ILE A 155 -0.58 -16.23 -6.38
N SER A 156 -1.01 -15.28 -5.55
CA SER A 156 -1.29 -13.89 -5.94
C SER A 156 -0.05 -13.21 -6.52
N MET A 157 1.15 -13.47 -5.97
CA MET A 157 2.44 -12.96 -6.45
C MET A 157 2.80 -13.41 -7.87
N VAL A 158 2.17 -14.44 -8.40
CA VAL A 158 2.31 -14.87 -9.80
C VAL A 158 1.12 -14.40 -10.64
N LEU A 159 -0.09 -14.49 -10.09
CA LEU A 159 -1.34 -14.23 -10.80
C LEU A 159 -1.46 -12.77 -11.26
N PHE A 160 -1.29 -11.80 -10.35
CA PHE A 160 -1.48 -10.38 -10.66
C PHE A 160 -0.42 -9.84 -11.63
N PRO A 161 0.88 -10.15 -11.51
CA PRO A 161 1.85 -9.88 -12.56
C PRO A 161 1.46 -10.50 -13.91
N ALA A 162 0.93 -11.73 -13.94
CA ALA A 162 0.52 -12.36 -15.18
C ALA A 162 -0.68 -11.64 -15.84
N ILE A 163 -1.67 -11.22 -15.05
CA ILE A 163 -2.84 -10.46 -15.52
C ILE A 163 -2.41 -9.11 -16.11
N SER A 164 -1.49 -8.42 -15.44
CA SER A 164 -1.04 -7.08 -15.86
C SER A 164 -0.01 -7.10 -16.99
N GLN A 165 0.67 -8.22 -17.25
CA GLN A 165 1.77 -8.32 -18.22
C GLN A 165 1.44 -7.83 -19.64
N PRO A 166 0.25 -8.07 -20.22
CA PRO A 166 -0.10 -7.51 -21.53
C PRO A 166 -0.11 -5.98 -21.56
N SER A 167 -0.46 -5.33 -20.45
CA SER A 167 -0.43 -3.88 -20.29
C SER A 167 0.99 -3.37 -20.07
N VAL A 168 1.78 -4.09 -19.28
CA VAL A 168 3.22 -3.80 -19.07
C VAL A 168 3.98 -3.77 -20.38
N ARG A 169 3.80 -4.79 -21.24
CA ARG A 169 4.44 -4.83 -22.55
C ARG A 169 4.12 -3.62 -23.43
N LYS A 170 2.92 -3.06 -23.32
CA LYS A 170 2.54 -1.86 -24.08
C LYS A 170 3.25 -0.60 -23.62
N VAL A 171 3.55 -0.51 -22.32
CA VAL A 171 4.28 0.62 -21.72
C VAL A 171 5.77 0.51 -21.99
N ILE A 172 6.35 -0.69 -21.73
CA ILE A 172 7.81 -0.88 -21.74
C ILE A 172 8.34 -1.29 -23.12
N GLY A 173 7.51 -1.87 -23.98
CA GLY A 173 7.90 -2.37 -25.31
C GLY A 173 8.62 -3.72 -25.31
N ASN A 174 8.79 -4.38 -24.15
CA ASN A 174 9.44 -5.68 -24.03
C ASN A 174 8.80 -6.54 -22.92
N ASP A 175 9.35 -7.73 -22.67
CA ASP A 175 8.81 -8.73 -21.73
C ASP A 175 9.82 -9.07 -20.62
N ASN A 176 10.80 -8.18 -20.35
CA ASN A 176 11.92 -8.46 -19.44
C ASN A 176 11.56 -8.23 -17.96
N VAL A 177 10.55 -7.43 -17.70
CA VAL A 177 10.07 -7.12 -16.35
C VAL A 177 8.56 -7.28 -16.26
N ALA A 178 8.06 -7.48 -15.06
CA ALA A 178 6.64 -7.56 -14.74
C ALA A 178 6.25 -6.52 -13.68
N PHE A 179 4.97 -6.40 -13.41
CA PHE A 179 4.45 -5.44 -12.45
C PHE A 179 4.18 -6.14 -11.11
N GLY A 180 4.98 -5.83 -10.10
CA GLY A 180 4.88 -6.36 -8.74
C GLY A 180 4.24 -5.38 -7.78
N PHE A 181 2.94 -5.15 -7.92
CA PHE A 181 2.18 -4.21 -7.11
C PHE A 181 0.73 -4.70 -6.93
N TRP A 182 0.14 -4.54 -5.72
CA TRP A 182 -1.23 -4.98 -5.42
C TRP A 182 -2.32 -3.99 -5.88
N GLY A 183 -2.15 -3.46 -7.01
CA GLY A 183 -3.05 -2.62 -7.78
C GLY A 183 -2.74 -2.75 -9.26
N SER A 184 -1.86 -3.70 -9.61
CA SER A 184 -1.37 -3.87 -10.99
C SER A 184 -2.48 -4.23 -11.96
N SER A 185 -3.45 -5.07 -11.56
CA SER A 185 -4.61 -5.42 -12.38
C SER A 185 -5.55 -4.22 -12.55
N TRP A 186 -5.77 -3.45 -11.48
CA TRP A 186 -6.64 -2.26 -11.48
C TRP A 186 -6.05 -1.13 -12.32
N ILE A 187 -4.74 -0.89 -12.20
CA ILE A 187 -3.99 0.04 -13.06
C ILE A 187 -4.07 -0.38 -14.53
N SER A 188 -3.92 -1.68 -14.80
CA SER A 188 -4.02 -2.23 -16.16
C SER A 188 -5.42 -2.06 -16.76
N LEU A 189 -6.46 -2.30 -15.95
CA LEU A 189 -7.86 -2.07 -16.31
C LEU A 189 -8.11 -0.58 -16.58
N SER A 190 -7.63 0.30 -15.70
CA SER A 190 -7.75 1.75 -15.87
C SER A 190 -7.08 2.23 -17.15
N GLY A 191 -5.88 1.73 -17.45
CA GLY A 191 -5.21 2.01 -18.71
C GLY A 191 -5.97 1.51 -19.94
N TRP A 192 -6.66 0.37 -19.82
CA TRP A 192 -7.53 -0.15 -20.87
C TRP A 192 -8.75 0.76 -21.09
N VAL A 193 -9.43 1.17 -20.00
CA VAL A 193 -10.55 2.12 -20.05
C VAL A 193 -10.10 3.45 -20.69
N GLY A 194 -8.95 4.00 -20.26
CA GLY A 194 -8.38 5.19 -20.86
C GLY A 194 -8.12 5.05 -22.37
N GLY A 195 -7.72 3.85 -22.80
CA GLY A 195 -7.50 3.55 -24.22
C GLY A 195 -8.78 3.49 -25.06
N LEU A 196 -9.95 3.19 -24.47
CA LEU A 196 -11.23 3.17 -25.20
C LEU A 196 -11.69 4.56 -25.66
N PHE A 197 -11.37 5.59 -24.87
CA PHE A 197 -11.85 6.95 -25.09
C PHE A 197 -10.71 7.92 -25.44
N GLY A 198 -9.48 7.41 -25.55
CA GLY A 198 -8.29 8.20 -25.79
C GLY A 198 -7.98 8.45 -27.27
N ASN A 199 -6.97 9.30 -27.51
CA ASN A 199 -6.36 9.52 -28.81
C ASN A 199 -4.85 9.33 -28.72
N LYS A 200 -4.31 8.29 -29.37
CA LYS A 200 -2.89 7.94 -29.33
C LYS A 200 -1.96 8.95 -30.00
N GLU A 201 -2.50 9.78 -30.87
CA GLU A 201 -1.71 10.77 -31.62
C GLU A 201 -1.29 11.97 -30.75
N GLN A 202 -1.91 12.16 -29.59
CA GLN A 202 -1.66 13.27 -28.68
C GLN A 202 -1.09 12.72 -27.36
N SER A 203 0.21 12.59 -27.25
CA SER A 203 0.85 12.16 -26.02
C SER A 203 0.71 13.20 -24.90
N SER A 204 0.61 12.74 -23.66
CA SER A 204 0.72 13.62 -22.48
C SER A 204 2.09 14.29 -22.40
N GLU A 205 3.14 13.68 -22.95
CA GLU A 205 4.51 14.21 -22.93
C GLU A 205 4.69 15.43 -23.81
N ASP A 206 3.73 15.72 -24.71
CA ASP A 206 3.70 16.95 -25.52
C ASP A 206 3.22 18.17 -24.70
N VAL A 207 2.65 17.95 -23.52
CA VAL A 207 2.14 19.01 -22.64
C VAL A 207 3.30 19.66 -21.86
N LYS A 208 3.48 20.97 -22.06
CA LYS A 208 4.47 21.76 -21.31
C LYS A 208 3.93 22.14 -19.93
N VAL A 209 4.42 21.50 -18.87
CA VAL A 209 4.10 21.85 -17.49
C VAL A 209 4.87 23.10 -17.07
N PRO A 210 4.21 24.20 -16.63
CA PRO A 210 4.89 25.39 -16.12
C PRO A 210 5.80 25.07 -14.93
N LYS A 211 6.99 25.69 -14.87
CA LYS A 211 7.93 25.51 -13.75
C LYS A 211 7.35 25.90 -12.38
N SER A 212 6.40 26.82 -12.35
CA SER A 212 5.69 27.21 -11.11
C SER A 212 4.88 26.09 -10.48
N LEU A 213 4.59 25.00 -11.20
CA LEU A 213 3.85 23.84 -10.73
C LEU A 213 4.78 22.65 -10.42
N ASP A 214 6.10 22.81 -10.47
CA ASP A 214 7.05 21.72 -10.21
C ASP A 214 6.91 21.14 -8.79
N PHE A 215 6.44 21.92 -7.79
CA PHE A 215 6.17 21.42 -6.45
C PHE A 215 5.09 20.32 -6.39
N LEU A 216 4.18 20.27 -7.38
CA LEU A 216 3.19 19.20 -7.49
C LEU A 216 3.80 17.82 -7.82
N LYS A 217 5.07 17.78 -8.20
CA LYS A 217 5.83 16.55 -8.44
C LYS A 217 6.43 15.99 -7.14
N ASP A 218 6.53 16.82 -6.09
CA ASP A 218 6.99 16.37 -4.77
C ASP A 218 5.81 15.86 -3.95
N MET A 219 5.78 14.53 -3.77
CA MET A 219 4.73 13.83 -3.05
C MET A 219 4.57 14.35 -1.61
N SER A 220 5.67 14.67 -0.94
CA SER A 220 5.66 15.10 0.47
C SER A 220 5.02 16.47 0.63
N ILE A 221 5.38 17.42 -0.26
CA ILE A 221 4.83 18.78 -0.28
C ILE A 221 3.34 18.72 -0.61
N LEU A 222 2.98 17.96 -1.63
CA LEU A 222 1.60 17.85 -2.07
C LEU A 222 0.71 17.18 -1.01
N MET A 223 1.20 16.12 -0.38
CA MET A 223 0.52 15.47 0.74
C MET A 223 0.33 16.46 1.90
N GLY A 224 1.36 17.24 2.23
CA GLY A 224 1.29 18.27 3.27
C GLY A 224 0.19 19.29 3.01
N ILE A 225 0.15 19.83 1.79
CA ILE A 225 -0.87 20.82 1.40
C ILE A 225 -2.29 20.21 1.50
N ILE A 226 -2.48 19.01 0.95
CA ILE A 226 -3.80 18.36 0.93
C ILE A 226 -4.25 18.03 2.37
N MET A 227 -3.37 17.45 3.20
CA MET A 227 -3.73 17.12 4.58
C MET A 227 -4.01 18.36 5.42
N ILE A 228 -3.23 19.44 5.28
CA ILE A 228 -3.54 20.72 5.95
C ILE A 228 -4.93 21.22 5.54
N ILE A 229 -5.26 21.22 4.26
CA ILE A 229 -6.58 21.65 3.79
C ILE A 229 -7.68 20.76 4.40
N VAL A 230 -7.52 19.44 4.36
CA VAL A 230 -8.50 18.49 4.89
C VAL A 230 -8.73 18.70 6.39
N TYR A 231 -7.65 18.79 7.20
CA TYR A 231 -7.75 18.97 8.65
C TYR A 231 -8.34 20.35 9.00
N VAL A 232 -7.88 21.42 8.36
CA VAL A 232 -8.34 22.80 8.62
C VAL A 232 -9.82 22.96 8.24
N VAL A 233 -10.24 22.42 7.11
CA VAL A 233 -11.65 22.43 6.68
C VAL A 233 -12.48 21.65 7.69
N THR A 234 -12.08 20.45 8.09
CA THR A 234 -12.79 19.64 9.09
C THR A 234 -12.92 20.40 10.42
N ALA A 235 -11.81 20.95 10.93
CA ALA A 235 -11.83 21.76 12.17
C ALA A 235 -12.74 22.99 12.09
N GLY A 236 -12.93 23.54 10.88
CA GLY A 236 -13.85 24.66 10.64
C GLY A 236 -15.32 24.32 10.90
N PHE A 237 -15.72 23.07 10.70
CA PHE A 237 -17.08 22.58 10.90
C PHE A 237 -17.37 22.05 12.32
N VAL A 238 -16.34 21.82 13.14
CA VAL A 238 -16.51 21.42 14.54
C VAL A 238 -16.85 22.65 15.40
N ASP A 239 -17.79 22.51 16.34
CA ASP A 239 -18.11 23.56 17.28
C ASP A 239 -16.93 23.91 18.21
N THR A 240 -16.98 25.10 18.84
CA THR A 240 -15.84 25.61 19.60
C THR A 240 -15.60 24.83 20.89
N ASP A 241 -16.64 24.36 21.56
CA ASP A 241 -16.52 23.68 22.85
C ASP A 241 -15.94 22.30 22.68
N THR A 242 -16.47 21.51 21.74
CA THR A 242 -15.92 20.20 21.33
C THR A 242 -14.47 20.34 20.84
N MET A 243 -14.18 21.38 20.05
CA MET A 243 -12.82 21.60 19.55
C MET A 243 -11.83 21.94 20.66
N ASN A 244 -12.25 22.68 21.69
CA ASN A 244 -11.43 22.97 22.87
C ASN A 244 -11.10 21.70 23.66
N GLU A 245 -12.04 20.76 23.78
CA GLU A 245 -11.80 19.45 24.40
C GLU A 245 -10.77 18.63 23.60
N ILE A 246 -10.93 18.56 22.28
CA ILE A 246 -10.03 17.81 21.38
C ILE A 246 -8.62 18.41 21.38
N SER A 247 -8.53 19.75 21.31
CA SER A 247 -7.26 20.46 21.17
C SER A 247 -6.56 20.78 22.49
N GLY A 248 -7.21 20.51 23.64
CA GLY A 248 -6.70 20.92 24.95
C GLY A 248 -6.61 22.44 25.12
N GLY A 249 -7.49 23.21 24.45
CA GLY A 249 -7.53 24.67 24.50
C GLY A 249 -6.59 25.39 23.53
N ILE A 250 -5.90 24.66 22.66
CA ILE A 250 -5.10 25.26 21.56
C ILE A 250 -6.06 25.78 20.48
N ASN A 251 -5.67 26.87 19.80
CA ASN A 251 -6.44 27.38 18.66
C ASN A 251 -6.73 26.26 17.64
N LYS A 252 -7.99 26.05 17.28
CA LYS A 252 -8.46 24.94 16.47
C LYS A 252 -7.74 24.79 15.11
N TYR A 253 -7.40 25.89 14.47
CA TYR A 253 -6.70 25.84 13.18
C TYR A 253 -5.21 25.55 13.35
N GLN A 254 -4.60 26.09 14.41
CA GLN A 254 -3.21 25.77 14.76
C GLN A 254 -3.10 24.28 15.08
N PHE A 255 -3.98 23.74 15.90
CA PHE A 255 -4.02 22.30 16.22
C PHE A 255 -4.17 21.45 14.95
N ALA A 256 -5.16 21.76 14.10
CA ALA A 256 -5.41 21.05 12.85
C ALA A 256 -4.20 21.06 11.91
N ILE A 257 -3.49 22.19 11.77
CA ILE A 257 -2.28 22.28 10.94
C ILE A 257 -1.18 21.37 11.50
N PHE A 258 -0.92 21.40 12.82
CA PHE A 258 0.15 20.60 13.40
C PHE A 258 -0.16 19.11 13.38
N GLU A 259 -1.43 18.70 13.56
CA GLU A 259 -1.84 17.30 13.40
C GLU A 259 -1.71 16.82 11.95
N ALA A 260 -2.10 17.64 10.96
CA ALA A 260 -1.88 17.34 9.55
C ALA A 260 -0.38 17.17 9.22
N LEU A 261 0.47 18.06 9.74
CA LEU A 261 1.94 17.94 9.57
C LEU A 261 2.48 16.73 10.31
N GLY A 262 1.97 16.39 11.49
CA GLY A 262 2.29 15.16 12.23
C GLY A 262 2.01 13.91 11.39
N PHE A 263 0.84 13.83 10.75
CA PHE A 263 0.51 12.76 9.82
C PHE A 263 1.54 12.64 8.69
N VAL A 264 1.89 13.75 8.03
CA VAL A 264 2.89 13.76 6.93
C VAL A 264 4.27 13.31 7.42
N VAL A 265 4.71 13.82 8.57
CA VAL A 265 5.99 13.42 9.19
C VAL A 265 5.97 11.93 9.52
N GLY A 266 4.87 11.42 10.08
CA GLY A 266 4.70 9.99 10.34
C GLY A 266 4.86 9.14 9.09
N ILE A 267 4.25 9.53 7.97
CA ILE A 267 4.39 8.86 6.67
C ILE A 267 5.86 8.89 6.18
N LEU A 268 6.53 10.04 6.28
CA LEU A 268 7.94 10.15 5.83
C LEU A 268 8.89 9.26 6.65
N ILE A 269 8.71 9.22 7.97
CA ILE A 269 9.46 8.35 8.87
C ILE A 269 9.16 6.88 8.55
N LEU A 270 7.89 6.52 8.39
CA LEU A 270 7.46 5.17 8.02
C LEU A 270 8.12 4.72 6.72
N LEU A 271 8.06 5.53 5.66
CA LEU A 271 8.68 5.22 4.37
C LEU A 271 10.21 5.09 4.46
N MET A 272 10.86 5.89 5.32
CA MET A 272 12.30 5.74 5.59
C MET A 272 12.60 4.38 6.23
N GLY A 273 11.82 3.96 7.22
CA GLY A 273 11.91 2.65 7.86
C GLY A 273 11.72 1.51 6.87
N VAL A 274 10.67 1.58 6.03
CA VAL A 274 10.38 0.63 4.95
C VAL A 274 11.57 0.50 4.01
N ARG A 275 12.13 1.61 3.51
CA ARG A 275 13.29 1.58 2.60
C ARG A 275 14.52 0.94 3.24
N MET A 276 14.80 1.24 4.51
CA MET A 276 15.96 0.68 5.23
C MET A 276 15.80 -0.83 5.44
N PHE A 277 14.64 -1.27 5.88
CA PHE A 277 14.30 -2.68 6.09
C PHE A 277 14.38 -3.48 4.79
N LEU A 278 13.83 -2.96 3.69
CA LEU A 278 13.78 -3.65 2.42
C LEU A 278 15.10 -3.64 1.65
N ALA A 279 15.99 -2.68 1.90
CA ALA A 279 17.27 -2.59 1.22
C ALA A 279 18.14 -3.85 1.38
N GLU A 280 17.94 -4.60 2.47
CA GLU A 280 18.68 -5.82 2.76
C GLU A 280 17.91 -7.09 2.34
N ILE A 281 16.58 -7.10 2.45
CA ILE A 281 15.74 -8.27 2.16
C ILE A 281 15.55 -8.48 0.64
N VAL A 282 15.28 -7.41 -0.11
CA VAL A 282 14.97 -7.51 -1.54
C VAL A 282 16.13 -8.10 -2.37
N PRO A 283 17.41 -7.69 -2.17
CA PRO A 283 18.53 -8.31 -2.86
C PRO A 283 18.69 -9.80 -2.56
N ALA A 284 18.38 -10.22 -1.31
CA ALA A 284 18.40 -11.63 -0.94
C ALA A 284 17.34 -12.42 -1.70
N PHE A 285 16.12 -11.93 -1.75
CA PHE A 285 15.02 -12.57 -2.49
C PHE A 285 15.30 -12.63 -4.00
N LYS A 286 15.81 -11.54 -4.58
CA LYS A 286 16.22 -11.49 -5.97
C LYS A 286 17.27 -12.56 -6.29
N GLY A 287 18.34 -12.63 -5.49
CA GLY A 287 19.42 -13.59 -5.69
C GLY A 287 18.96 -15.05 -5.57
N ILE A 288 18.03 -15.36 -4.68
CA ILE A 288 17.42 -16.69 -4.55
C ILE A 288 16.56 -16.99 -5.78
N GLY A 289 15.69 -16.08 -6.18
CA GLY A 289 14.77 -16.24 -7.31
C GLY A 289 15.51 -16.48 -8.62
N GLU A 290 16.51 -15.66 -8.94
CA GLU A 290 17.29 -15.77 -10.18
C GLU A 290 18.10 -17.09 -10.27
N LYS A 291 18.64 -17.59 -9.15
CA LYS A 291 19.37 -18.86 -9.12
C LYS A 291 18.46 -20.08 -9.31
N ILE A 292 17.24 -20.01 -8.79
CA ILE A 292 16.32 -21.18 -8.78
C ILE A 292 15.47 -21.23 -10.04
N VAL A 293 15.07 -20.07 -10.61
CA VAL A 293 14.10 -19.96 -11.71
C VAL A 293 14.79 -19.48 -13.00
N PRO A 294 15.13 -20.38 -13.93
CA PRO A 294 15.64 -19.97 -15.24
C PRO A 294 14.63 -19.13 -16.00
N GLY A 295 15.08 -17.97 -16.53
CA GLY A 295 14.24 -17.04 -17.24
C GLY A 295 13.26 -16.28 -16.33
N ALA A 296 13.61 -16.13 -15.04
CA ALA A 296 12.84 -15.33 -14.09
C ALA A 296 12.62 -13.91 -14.60
N LYS A 297 11.38 -13.43 -14.46
CA LYS A 297 11.00 -12.05 -14.75
C LYS A 297 10.78 -11.33 -13.42
N PRO A 298 11.61 -10.33 -13.09
CA PRO A 298 11.43 -9.57 -11.86
C PRO A 298 10.13 -8.76 -11.96
N ALA A 299 9.20 -8.99 -11.05
CA ALA A 299 8.02 -8.18 -10.89
C ALA A 299 8.37 -7.02 -9.93
N LEU A 300 8.45 -5.81 -10.50
CA LEU A 300 8.99 -4.61 -9.87
C LEU A 300 7.88 -3.60 -9.54
N ASP A 301 8.22 -2.66 -8.68
CA ASP A 301 7.34 -1.63 -8.16
C ASP A 301 6.94 -0.57 -9.19
N VAL A 302 5.90 0.19 -8.88
CA VAL A 302 5.31 1.28 -9.67
C VAL A 302 6.32 2.26 -10.25
N PRO A 303 7.31 2.79 -9.50
CA PRO A 303 8.18 3.87 -10.01
C PRO A 303 8.98 3.52 -11.27
N ILE A 304 9.16 2.23 -11.57
CA ILE A 304 9.85 1.82 -12.80
C ILE A 304 9.12 2.30 -14.06
N PHE A 305 7.79 2.40 -13.99
CA PHE A 305 6.96 2.81 -15.11
C PHE A 305 6.95 4.34 -15.33
N TYR A 306 7.31 5.12 -14.31
CA TYR A 306 7.23 6.57 -14.35
C TYR A 306 8.20 7.21 -15.38
N SER A 307 9.34 6.56 -15.59
CA SER A 307 10.33 7.01 -16.58
C SER A 307 9.85 6.94 -18.02
N TYR A 308 8.78 6.19 -18.31
CA TYR A 308 8.24 6.03 -19.67
C TYR A 308 7.30 7.15 -20.08
N ALA A 309 6.66 7.84 -19.13
CA ALA A 309 5.81 9.00 -19.38
C ALA A 309 5.69 9.87 -18.11
N PRO A 310 6.72 10.66 -17.75
CA PRO A 310 6.74 11.43 -16.50
C PRO A 310 5.63 12.49 -16.38
N VAL A 311 5.20 13.10 -17.49
CA VAL A 311 4.08 14.06 -17.48
C VAL A 311 2.75 13.33 -17.24
N ALA A 312 2.59 12.13 -17.84
CA ALA A 312 1.43 11.27 -17.58
C ALA A 312 1.28 10.90 -16.11
N VAL A 313 2.38 10.74 -15.37
CA VAL A 313 2.35 10.48 -13.91
C VAL A 313 1.62 11.60 -13.19
N THR A 314 2.02 12.85 -13.43
CA THR A 314 1.39 14.02 -12.79
C THR A 314 -0.08 14.16 -13.17
N ILE A 315 -0.38 14.02 -14.47
CA ILE A 315 -1.75 14.12 -14.98
C ILE A 315 -2.64 13.01 -14.42
N GLY A 316 -2.17 11.77 -14.46
CA GLY A 316 -2.91 10.62 -13.92
C GLY A 316 -3.14 10.71 -12.42
N PHE A 317 -2.15 11.18 -11.67
CA PHE A 317 -2.30 11.41 -10.23
C PHE A 317 -3.36 12.48 -9.94
N LEU A 318 -3.28 13.67 -10.58
CA LEU A 318 -4.24 14.74 -10.35
C LEU A 318 -5.66 14.31 -10.74
N ALA A 319 -5.81 13.60 -11.84
CA ALA A 319 -7.09 13.04 -12.26
C ALA A 319 -7.62 11.99 -11.25
N ALA A 320 -6.74 11.14 -10.71
CA ALA A 320 -7.11 10.16 -9.68
C ALA A 320 -7.50 10.84 -8.36
N LEU A 321 -6.81 11.91 -7.98
CA LEU A 321 -7.15 12.71 -6.81
C LEU A 321 -8.57 13.30 -6.95
N ILE A 322 -8.91 13.84 -8.11
CA ILE A 322 -10.28 14.35 -8.38
C ILE A 322 -11.29 13.22 -8.25
N GLY A 323 -11.03 12.04 -8.84
CA GLY A 323 -11.89 10.87 -8.72
C GLY A 323 -12.10 10.42 -7.26
N GLY A 324 -11.03 10.41 -6.46
CA GLY A 324 -11.08 10.10 -5.03
C GLY A 324 -11.87 11.12 -4.23
N LEU A 325 -11.65 12.43 -4.47
CA LEU A 325 -12.39 13.52 -3.82
C LEU A 325 -13.90 13.43 -4.09
N ILE A 326 -14.31 13.05 -5.30
CA ILE A 326 -15.74 12.86 -5.59
C ILE A 326 -16.32 11.80 -4.66
N VAL A 327 -15.63 10.69 -4.44
CA VAL A 327 -16.10 9.64 -3.51
C VAL A 327 -16.13 10.16 -2.07
N THR A 328 -15.15 10.96 -1.66
CA THR A 328 -15.16 11.61 -0.35
C THR A 328 -16.41 12.49 -0.19
N PHE A 329 -16.78 13.28 -1.18
CA PHE A 329 -18.00 14.08 -1.14
C PHE A 329 -19.30 13.25 -1.18
N MET A 330 -19.25 12.02 -1.70
CA MET A 330 -20.37 11.07 -1.69
C MET A 330 -20.47 10.25 -0.39
N SER A 331 -19.66 10.56 0.62
CA SER A 331 -19.53 9.75 1.85
C SER A 331 -20.85 9.50 2.58
N SER A 332 -21.82 10.44 2.51
CA SER A 332 -23.14 10.25 3.10
C SER A 332 -23.96 9.10 2.49
N LEU A 333 -23.57 8.61 1.32
CA LEU A 333 -24.19 7.48 0.61
C LEU A 333 -23.42 6.17 0.80
N LEU A 334 -22.30 6.18 1.54
CA LEU A 334 -21.36 5.08 1.66
C LEU A 334 -21.24 4.61 3.11
N PRO A 335 -20.81 3.36 3.35
CA PRO A 335 -20.60 2.83 4.70
C PRO A 335 -19.60 3.60 5.54
N VAL A 336 -18.65 4.28 4.89
CA VAL A 336 -17.57 5.05 5.54
C VAL A 336 -17.10 6.17 4.61
N ALA A 337 -16.63 7.27 5.20
CA ALA A 337 -16.00 8.35 4.44
C ALA A 337 -14.54 7.99 4.12
N VAL A 338 -14.24 7.78 2.84
CA VAL A 338 -12.86 7.54 2.39
C VAL A 338 -12.18 8.87 2.11
N LEU A 339 -11.20 9.20 2.92
CA LEU A 339 -10.38 10.40 2.74
C LEU A 339 -9.32 10.14 1.65
N PRO A 340 -8.88 11.17 0.93
CA PRO A 340 -7.93 10.99 -0.17
C PRO A 340 -6.63 10.36 0.32
N SER A 341 -6.36 9.13 -0.08
CA SER A 341 -5.07 8.49 0.12
C SER A 341 -4.05 9.08 -0.87
N VAL A 342 -3.42 10.19 -0.50
CA VAL A 342 -2.54 10.94 -1.42
C VAL A 342 -1.41 10.06 -1.93
N ILE A 343 -0.81 9.24 -1.06
CA ILE A 343 0.27 8.29 -1.43
C ILE A 343 -0.26 7.24 -2.38
N GLY A 344 -1.36 6.57 -2.01
CA GLY A 344 -1.98 5.53 -2.85
C GLY A 344 -2.39 6.06 -4.22
N LEU A 345 -3.05 7.24 -4.25
CA LEU A 345 -3.46 7.90 -5.48
C LEU A 345 -2.28 8.40 -6.31
N PHE A 346 -1.17 8.85 -5.67
CA PHE A 346 0.05 9.22 -6.39
C PHE A 346 0.65 8.00 -7.11
N PHE A 347 0.87 6.90 -6.39
CA PHE A 347 1.46 5.71 -7.00
C PHE A 347 0.52 5.07 -8.02
N MET A 348 -0.71 4.78 -7.65
CA MET A 348 -1.64 4.09 -8.55
C MET A 348 -2.15 5.00 -9.67
N GLY A 349 -2.55 6.22 -9.34
CA GLY A 349 -3.07 7.19 -10.31
C GLY A 349 -2.00 7.63 -11.30
N GLY A 350 -0.77 7.86 -10.83
CA GLY A 350 0.37 8.14 -11.68
C GLY A 350 0.65 7.00 -12.66
N ALA A 351 0.68 5.76 -12.19
CA ALA A 351 0.84 4.60 -13.07
C ALA A 351 -0.35 4.44 -14.03
N ALA A 352 -1.59 4.63 -13.56
CA ALA A 352 -2.76 4.61 -14.44
C ALA A 352 -2.65 5.65 -15.56
N GLY A 353 -2.12 6.85 -15.24
CA GLY A 353 -1.80 7.87 -16.25
C GLY A 353 -0.82 7.36 -17.29
N VAL A 354 0.29 6.74 -16.89
CA VAL A 354 1.28 6.15 -17.81
C VAL A 354 0.66 5.07 -18.68
N PHE A 355 -0.09 4.13 -18.09
CA PHE A 355 -0.75 3.04 -18.82
C PHE A 355 -1.86 3.55 -19.73
N GLY A 356 -2.57 4.61 -19.32
CA GLY A 356 -3.57 5.32 -20.12
C GLY A 356 -2.94 6.06 -21.29
N ASN A 357 -1.83 6.77 -21.07
CA ASN A 357 -1.09 7.45 -22.12
C ASN A 357 -0.57 6.47 -23.19
N ALA A 358 -0.02 5.34 -22.79
CA ALA A 358 0.47 4.30 -23.70
C ALA A 358 -0.64 3.72 -24.60
N ARG A 359 -1.91 3.85 -24.23
CA ARG A 359 -3.07 3.33 -24.96
C ARG A 359 -3.91 4.40 -25.65
N GLY A 360 -4.00 5.60 -25.08
CA GLY A 360 -4.94 6.64 -25.51
C GLY A 360 -4.41 8.07 -25.38
N GLY A 361 -3.09 8.26 -25.27
CA GLY A 361 -2.46 9.58 -25.19
C GLY A 361 -2.92 10.38 -23.97
N LEU A 362 -2.89 11.72 -24.06
CA LEU A 362 -3.29 12.64 -22.98
C LEU A 362 -4.69 12.34 -22.43
N ARG A 363 -5.68 12.16 -23.32
CA ARG A 363 -7.04 11.82 -22.88
C ARG A 363 -7.08 10.47 -22.16
N GLY A 364 -6.31 9.49 -22.66
CA GLY A 364 -6.18 8.20 -22.03
C GLY A 364 -5.58 8.28 -20.62
N ALA A 365 -4.57 9.14 -20.41
CA ALA A 365 -3.97 9.38 -19.10
C ALA A 365 -4.97 9.98 -18.10
N ILE A 366 -5.73 11.00 -18.51
CA ILE A 366 -6.73 11.67 -17.69
C ILE A 366 -7.84 10.67 -17.29
N ILE A 367 -8.41 9.96 -18.27
CA ILE A 367 -9.53 9.03 -18.03
C ILE A 367 -9.08 7.85 -17.17
N ALA A 368 -7.91 7.30 -17.43
CA ALA A 368 -7.37 6.19 -16.65
C ALA A 368 -7.11 6.60 -15.19
N GLY A 369 -6.51 7.76 -14.95
CA GLY A 369 -6.29 8.28 -13.60
C GLY A 369 -7.61 8.53 -12.86
N PHE A 370 -8.54 9.25 -13.49
CA PHE A 370 -9.86 9.53 -12.93
C PHE A 370 -10.66 8.26 -12.60
N PHE A 371 -10.72 7.32 -13.55
CA PHE A 371 -11.38 6.03 -13.35
C PHE A 371 -10.77 5.26 -12.17
N LEU A 372 -9.44 5.24 -12.09
CA LEU A 372 -8.75 4.58 -10.99
C LEU A 372 -9.11 5.22 -9.64
N GLY A 373 -8.99 6.53 -9.51
CA GLY A 373 -9.25 7.22 -8.25
C GLY A 373 -10.70 7.05 -7.77
N LEU A 374 -11.65 7.17 -8.69
CA LEU A 374 -13.08 6.96 -8.41
C LEU A 374 -13.35 5.53 -7.95
N THR A 375 -12.94 4.54 -8.75
CA THR A 375 -13.28 3.13 -8.51
C THR A 375 -12.49 2.52 -7.36
N PHE A 376 -11.24 2.95 -7.13
CA PHE A 376 -10.46 2.55 -5.97
C PHE A 376 -11.10 3.03 -4.67
N SER A 377 -11.45 4.33 -4.58
CA SER A 377 -12.06 4.88 -3.36
C SER A 377 -13.43 4.27 -3.09
N LEU A 378 -14.22 4.00 -4.14
CA LEU A 378 -15.48 3.26 -4.01
C LEU A 378 -15.27 1.82 -3.51
N LEU A 379 -14.26 1.12 -4.05
CA LEU A 379 -13.93 -0.24 -3.62
C LEU A 379 -13.56 -0.26 -2.13
N VAL A 380 -12.74 0.69 -1.68
CA VAL A 380 -12.37 0.84 -0.26
C VAL A 380 -13.61 1.07 0.61
N ALA A 381 -14.48 2.01 0.24
CA ALA A 381 -15.69 2.33 1.01
C ALA A 381 -16.65 1.13 1.13
N LEU A 382 -16.87 0.42 0.02
CA LEU A 382 -17.77 -0.72 -0.03
C LEU A 382 -17.21 -1.97 0.65
N ALA A 383 -15.89 -2.14 0.61
CA ALA A 383 -15.22 -3.27 1.25
C ALA A 383 -14.93 -3.05 2.74
N TYR A 384 -15.02 -1.82 3.24
CA TYR A 384 -14.73 -1.47 4.63
C TYR A 384 -15.43 -2.38 5.67
N PRO A 385 -16.74 -2.70 5.54
CA PRO A 385 -17.43 -3.55 6.52
C PRO A 385 -16.91 -5.00 6.58
N LEU A 386 -16.12 -5.44 5.60
CA LEU A 386 -15.65 -6.83 5.53
C LEU A 386 -14.53 -7.15 6.54
N ILE A 387 -13.86 -6.13 7.09
CA ILE A 387 -12.71 -6.31 7.99
C ILE A 387 -12.86 -5.33 9.16
N GLY A 388 -13.16 -5.85 10.35
CA GLY A 388 -13.30 -5.08 11.58
C GLY A 388 -11.94 -4.74 12.21
N LEU A 389 -11.25 -3.71 11.73
CA LEU A 389 -9.93 -3.32 12.25
C LEU A 389 -9.97 -2.73 13.65
N SER A 390 -11.10 -2.16 14.07
CA SER A 390 -11.31 -1.59 15.42
C SER A 390 -11.16 -2.63 16.54
N GLU A 391 -11.47 -3.90 16.28
CA GLU A 391 -11.28 -5.00 17.23
C GLU A 391 -9.81 -5.20 17.61
N TYR A 392 -8.89 -4.76 16.76
CA TYR A 392 -7.44 -4.80 16.97
C TYR A 392 -6.86 -3.44 17.41
N GLY A 393 -7.72 -2.48 17.80
CA GLY A 393 -7.30 -1.14 18.20
C GLY A 393 -6.82 -0.27 17.04
N ILE A 394 -7.14 -0.64 15.80
CA ILE A 394 -6.77 0.11 14.59
C ILE A 394 -7.99 0.91 14.13
N SER A 395 -7.90 2.23 14.24
CA SER A 395 -8.96 3.17 13.82
C SER A 395 -8.41 4.21 12.84
N GLY A 396 -9.28 4.74 11.98
CA GLY A 396 -8.92 5.78 11.00
C GLY A 396 -8.04 5.31 9.83
N LEU A 397 -7.62 4.05 9.81
CA LEU A 397 -6.80 3.43 8.76
C LEU A 397 -7.54 2.26 8.10
N TRP A 398 -7.26 2.02 6.81
CA TRP A 398 -7.75 0.85 6.09
C TRP A 398 -6.81 0.48 4.92
N PHE A 399 -7.08 -0.66 4.27
CA PHE A 399 -6.24 -1.19 3.18
C PHE A 399 -6.36 -0.35 1.91
N ALA A 400 -5.25 -0.20 1.18
CA ALA A 400 -5.12 0.65 -0.01
C ALA A 400 -4.83 -0.11 -1.30
N SER A 401 -4.79 -1.45 -1.26
CA SER A 401 -4.41 -2.28 -2.40
C SER A 401 -5.62 -2.97 -3.05
N PRO A 402 -6.10 -2.51 -4.23
CA PRO A 402 -7.29 -3.08 -4.89
C PRO A 402 -7.22 -4.59 -5.11
N ASP A 403 -6.07 -5.10 -5.58
CA ASP A 403 -5.89 -6.54 -5.85
C ASP A 403 -5.97 -7.36 -4.54
N ALA A 404 -5.45 -6.82 -3.43
CA ALA A 404 -5.55 -7.44 -2.11
C ALA A 404 -7.01 -7.44 -1.60
N ILE A 405 -7.72 -6.31 -1.76
CA ILE A 405 -9.14 -6.19 -1.39
C ILE A 405 -9.99 -7.21 -2.15
N ILE A 406 -9.75 -7.40 -3.45
CA ILE A 406 -10.45 -8.40 -4.25
C ILE A 406 -10.19 -9.81 -3.69
N VAL A 407 -8.95 -10.12 -3.33
CA VAL A 407 -8.60 -11.42 -2.72
C VAL A 407 -9.34 -11.59 -1.39
N VAL A 408 -9.40 -10.56 -0.55
CA VAL A 408 -10.16 -10.57 0.71
C VAL A 408 -11.65 -10.85 0.46
N ILE A 409 -12.27 -10.16 -0.51
CA ILE A 409 -13.67 -10.40 -0.88
C ILE A 409 -13.87 -11.87 -1.27
N ILE A 410 -13.00 -12.42 -2.11
CA ILE A 410 -13.08 -13.82 -2.53
C ILE A 410 -12.96 -14.77 -1.33
N ILE A 411 -11.99 -14.52 -0.43
CA ILE A 411 -11.79 -15.35 0.77
C ILE A 411 -13.03 -15.30 1.67
N LYS A 412 -13.58 -14.12 1.92
CA LYS A 412 -14.80 -13.97 2.75
C LYS A 412 -16.00 -14.66 2.11
N LEU A 413 -16.21 -14.53 0.79
CA LEU A 413 -17.26 -15.25 0.08
C LEU A 413 -17.09 -16.78 0.15
N ILE A 414 -15.86 -17.28 0.02
CA ILE A 414 -15.58 -18.70 0.21
C ILE A 414 -15.88 -19.10 1.66
N GLY A 415 -15.47 -18.30 2.65
CA GLY A 415 -15.74 -18.55 4.06
C GLY A 415 -17.23 -18.72 4.35
N LEU A 416 -18.08 -17.87 3.73
CA LEU A 416 -19.54 -17.99 3.85
C LEU A 416 -20.07 -19.37 3.41
N LEU A 417 -19.51 -19.96 2.35
CA LEU A 417 -19.89 -21.30 1.89
C LEU A 417 -19.56 -22.38 2.92
N PHE A 418 -18.62 -22.12 3.82
CA PHE A 418 -18.24 -23.01 4.93
C PHE A 418 -18.85 -22.59 6.29
N GLY A 419 -19.79 -21.63 6.30
CA GLY A 419 -20.48 -21.19 7.52
C GLY A 419 -19.67 -20.22 8.39
N VAL A 420 -18.61 -19.63 7.86
CA VAL A 420 -17.86 -18.57 8.56
C VAL A 420 -18.57 -17.24 8.31
N PRO A 421 -18.98 -16.46 9.32
CA PRO A 421 -19.62 -15.17 9.14
C PRO A 421 -18.68 -14.16 8.47
N LEU A 422 -19.27 -13.14 7.80
CA LEU A 422 -18.53 -12.04 7.16
C LEU A 422 -17.83 -11.15 8.17
#